data_692fe53c128adc0dfa655a3eba83f2c9
#
_entry.id   692fe53c128adc0dfa655a3eba83f2c9
#
_cell.length_a   1.000
_cell.length_b   1.000
_cell.length_c   1.000
_cell.angle_alpha   90.00
_cell.angle_beta   90.00
_cell.angle_gamma   90.00
#
_symmetry.space_group_name_H-M   'P 1'
#
loop_
_entity.id
_entity.type
_entity.pdbx_description
1 polymer ?
#
loop_
_entity_poly.entity_id
_entity_poly.type
_entity_poly.pdbx_seq_one_letter_code
_entity_poly.pdbx_strand_id
1 'polypeptide(L)'
;MLPFIAGERATGWSTSATGVLEGIKISTTPIEILQAMLESVAYRFAMVADLLLPGVKSGYQMIASGGAIQNSPWWLQTMSDVLGVPVGVSAEEQDTSRGTAILALNALGVWDGLDTHAAHIAETYEPNHERSEVYGEARERQAELYSRLLG
;
A
#
# COMPACT_ATOMS: atom_id res chain seq x y z
N MET A 1 -6.63 6.85 -12.50
CA MET A 1 -7.05 7.78 -11.43
C MET A 1 -5.84 8.20 -10.61
N LEU A 2 -5.82 9.47 -10.08
CA LEU A 2 -4.86 9.92 -9.06
C LEU A 2 -5.61 10.14 -7.74
N PRO A 3 -5.17 9.53 -6.61
CA PRO A 3 -5.95 9.50 -5.36
C PRO A 3 -5.65 10.66 -4.40
N PHE A 4 -5.22 11.81 -4.89
CA PHE A 4 -4.71 12.91 -4.07
C PHE A 4 -5.81 13.82 -3.52
N ILE A 5 -6.76 13.29 -2.74
CA ILE A 5 -7.85 14.07 -2.16
C ILE A 5 -7.41 15.02 -1.03
N ALA A 6 -6.20 14.85 -0.51
CA ALA A 6 -5.60 15.68 0.53
C ALA A 6 -4.13 16.06 0.19
N GLY A 7 -3.85 16.24 -1.09
CA GLY A 7 -2.49 16.43 -1.57
C GLY A 7 -1.71 15.11 -1.69
N GLU A 8 -0.50 15.19 -2.22
CA GLU A 8 0.43 14.09 -2.33
C GLU A 8 1.54 14.22 -1.26
N ARG A 9 1.86 13.11 -0.58
CA ARG A 9 3.02 13.04 0.31
C ARG A 9 4.21 12.38 -0.40
N ALA A 10 4.24 11.06 -0.45
CA ALA A 10 5.26 10.33 -1.21
C ALA A 10 4.70 10.04 -2.61
N THR A 11 5.45 10.21 -3.66
CA THR A 11 6.88 10.50 -3.81
C THR A 11 7.15 11.96 -4.21
N GLY A 12 6.16 12.68 -4.72
CA GLY A 12 6.31 14.02 -5.27
C GLY A 12 6.18 15.15 -4.25
N TRP A 13 5.62 14.88 -3.06
CA TRP A 13 5.45 15.87 -1.97
C TRP A 13 4.66 17.12 -2.39
N SER A 14 3.73 16.98 -3.33
CA SER A 14 2.91 18.07 -3.85
C SER A 14 1.68 18.30 -2.97
N THR A 15 1.70 19.33 -2.14
CA THR A 15 0.56 19.70 -1.29
C THR A 15 -0.63 20.24 -2.07
N SER A 16 -0.39 20.72 -3.31
CA SER A 16 -1.42 21.24 -4.22
C SER A 16 -2.01 20.16 -5.15
N ALA A 17 -1.47 18.94 -5.13
CA ALA A 17 -2.02 17.86 -5.93
C ALA A 17 -3.47 17.55 -5.53
N THR A 18 -4.31 17.30 -6.53
CA THR A 18 -5.73 16.99 -6.36
C THR A 18 -6.07 15.63 -6.95
N GLY A 19 -7.17 15.03 -6.47
CA GLY A 19 -7.69 13.79 -7.04
C GLY A 19 -8.15 13.98 -8.48
N VAL A 20 -7.85 13.01 -9.35
CA VAL A 20 -8.23 13.04 -10.77
C VAL A 20 -8.88 11.72 -11.17
N LEU A 21 -10.05 11.81 -11.78
CA LEU A 21 -10.70 10.70 -12.47
C LEU A 21 -10.66 10.95 -13.96
N GLU A 22 -10.17 9.99 -14.72
CA GLU A 22 -10.10 10.05 -16.19
C GLU A 22 -10.78 8.82 -16.80
N GLY A 23 -11.37 8.97 -17.98
CA GLY A 23 -11.96 7.87 -18.72
C GLY A 23 -13.37 7.48 -18.29
N ILE A 24 -14.09 8.33 -17.54
CA ILE A 24 -15.49 8.09 -17.17
C ILE A 24 -16.37 8.06 -18.43
N LYS A 25 -17.22 7.05 -18.51
CA LYS A 25 -18.21 6.86 -19.58
C LYS A 25 -19.61 6.88 -18.99
N ILE A 26 -20.62 7.03 -19.86
CA ILE A 26 -22.03 7.01 -19.44
C ILE A 26 -22.44 5.69 -18.76
N SER A 27 -21.73 4.61 -19.08
CA SER A 27 -21.93 3.28 -18.47
C SER A 27 -21.16 3.08 -17.17
N THR A 28 -20.27 4.03 -16.77
CA THR A 28 -19.47 3.88 -15.55
C THR A 28 -20.34 3.95 -14.33
N THR A 29 -20.27 2.93 -13.51
CA THR A 29 -21.05 2.80 -12.28
C THR A 29 -20.33 3.40 -11.06
N PRO A 30 -21.04 3.79 -10.00
CA PRO A 30 -20.42 4.27 -8.76
C PRO A 30 -19.46 3.27 -8.13
N ILE A 31 -19.74 1.96 -8.26
CA ILE A 31 -18.88 0.91 -7.69
C ILE A 31 -17.55 0.81 -8.44
N GLU A 32 -17.55 0.98 -9.76
CA GLU A 32 -16.32 1.02 -10.57
C GLU A 32 -15.47 2.24 -10.21
N ILE A 33 -16.09 3.38 -9.89
CA ILE A 33 -15.37 4.57 -9.40
C ILE A 33 -14.73 4.27 -8.04
N LEU A 34 -15.46 3.68 -7.10
CA LEU A 34 -14.94 3.30 -5.79
C LEU A 34 -13.79 2.30 -5.91
N GLN A 35 -13.95 1.29 -6.74
CA GLN A 35 -12.90 0.31 -7.04
C GLN A 35 -11.65 1.00 -7.59
N ALA A 36 -11.78 1.86 -8.59
CA ALA A 36 -10.67 2.61 -9.16
C ALA A 36 -9.97 3.52 -8.13
N MET A 37 -10.72 4.06 -7.15
CA MET A 37 -10.13 4.82 -6.03
C MET A 37 -9.22 3.94 -5.17
N LEU A 38 -9.69 2.79 -4.74
CA LEU A 38 -8.93 1.87 -3.90
C LEU A 38 -7.73 1.28 -4.63
N GLU A 39 -7.90 0.86 -5.89
CA GLU A 39 -6.83 0.38 -6.75
C GLU A 39 -5.76 1.47 -6.98
N SER A 40 -6.17 2.72 -7.19
CA SER A 40 -5.24 3.83 -7.41
C SER A 40 -4.34 4.10 -6.21
N VAL A 41 -4.83 3.84 -4.99
CA VAL A 41 -4.01 3.89 -3.77
C VAL A 41 -3.01 2.73 -3.75
N ALA A 42 -3.43 1.52 -4.12
CA ALA A 42 -2.53 0.36 -4.21
C ALA A 42 -1.38 0.61 -5.21
N TYR A 43 -1.66 1.25 -6.36
CA TYR A 43 -0.61 1.62 -7.33
C TYR A 43 0.41 2.60 -6.74
N ARG A 44 -0.01 3.54 -5.89
CA ARG A 44 0.92 4.45 -5.18
C ARG A 44 1.78 3.69 -4.18
N PHE A 45 1.23 2.71 -3.45
CA PHE A 45 2.03 1.84 -2.58
C PHE A 45 3.06 1.05 -3.38
N ALA A 46 2.69 0.50 -4.53
CA ALA A 46 3.64 -0.21 -5.38
C ALA A 46 4.77 0.70 -5.87
N MET A 47 4.47 1.95 -6.27
CA MET A 47 5.50 2.91 -6.67
C MET A 47 6.47 3.23 -5.51
N VAL A 48 5.97 3.36 -4.29
CA VAL A 48 6.83 3.53 -3.10
C VAL A 48 7.66 2.28 -2.84
N ALA A 49 7.07 1.09 -2.97
CA ALA A 49 7.77 -0.18 -2.82
C ALA A 49 8.91 -0.32 -3.85
N ASP A 50 8.68 0.00 -5.12
CA ASP A 50 9.70 -0.03 -6.18
C ASP A 50 10.92 0.84 -5.85
N LEU A 51 10.72 1.95 -5.14
CA LEU A 51 11.81 2.83 -4.70
C LEU A 51 12.54 2.31 -3.46
N LEU A 52 11.84 1.63 -2.55
CA LEU A 52 12.39 1.18 -1.27
C LEU A 52 13.06 -0.20 -1.38
N LEU A 53 12.46 -1.14 -2.12
CA LEU A 53 12.88 -2.53 -2.17
C LEU A 53 14.33 -2.75 -2.64
N PRO A 54 14.89 -1.96 -3.58
CA PRO A 54 16.30 -2.09 -3.95
C PRO A 54 17.29 -1.90 -2.80
N GLY A 55 16.88 -1.19 -1.73
CA GLY A 55 17.67 -0.98 -0.51
C GLY A 55 17.38 -1.98 0.61
N VAL A 56 16.44 -2.90 0.42
CA VAL A 56 16.01 -3.85 1.45
C VAL A 56 16.72 -5.19 1.25
N LYS A 57 17.14 -5.83 2.35
CA LYS A 57 17.78 -7.15 2.30
C LYS A 57 16.79 -8.21 1.76
N SER A 58 17.33 -9.21 1.06
CA SER A 58 16.52 -10.36 0.61
C SER A 58 15.86 -11.08 1.80
N GLY A 59 14.67 -11.64 1.58
CA GLY A 59 13.91 -12.32 2.62
C GLY A 59 13.04 -11.40 3.47
N TYR A 60 12.80 -10.16 3.01
CA TYR A 60 11.82 -9.27 3.65
C TYR A 60 10.39 -9.83 3.57
N GLN A 61 9.57 -9.43 4.51
CA GLN A 61 8.12 -9.66 4.48
C GLN A 61 7.39 -8.33 4.28
N MET A 62 6.40 -8.33 3.38
CA MET A 62 5.45 -7.21 3.26
C MET A 62 4.31 -7.46 4.24
N ILE A 63 4.11 -6.55 5.18
CA ILE A 63 3.10 -6.69 6.23
C ILE A 63 2.14 -5.51 6.15
N ALA A 64 0.85 -5.82 5.99
CA ALA A 64 -0.23 -4.86 6.08
C ALA A 64 -0.73 -4.76 7.52
N SER A 65 -0.87 -3.53 8.01
CA SER A 65 -1.44 -3.23 9.31
C SER A 65 -2.35 -2.00 9.26
N GLY A 66 -3.21 -1.88 10.26
CA GLY A 66 -4.16 -0.77 10.36
C GLY A 66 -5.59 -1.17 9.97
N GLY A 67 -6.57 -0.70 10.74
CA GLY A 67 -7.95 -1.18 10.70
C GLY A 67 -8.64 -1.05 9.34
N ALA A 68 -8.30 -0.04 8.54
CA ALA A 68 -8.93 0.15 7.22
C ALA A 68 -8.59 -0.99 6.24
N ILE A 69 -7.33 -1.43 6.21
CA ILE A 69 -6.88 -2.48 5.31
C ILE A 69 -7.16 -3.88 5.88
N GLN A 70 -6.94 -4.10 7.17
CA GLN A 70 -7.17 -5.39 7.84
C GLN A 70 -8.63 -5.86 7.73
N ASN A 71 -9.58 -4.94 7.68
CA ASN A 71 -11.01 -5.24 7.56
C ASN A 71 -11.52 -5.34 6.11
N SER A 72 -10.63 -5.34 5.11
CA SER A 72 -10.99 -5.41 3.70
C SER A 72 -10.20 -6.50 2.95
N PRO A 73 -10.67 -7.78 2.98
CA PRO A 73 -10.03 -8.89 2.27
C PRO A 73 -9.83 -8.62 0.78
N TRP A 74 -10.81 -7.97 0.14
CA TRP A 74 -10.69 -7.58 -1.26
C TRP A 74 -9.51 -6.62 -1.49
N TRP A 75 -9.32 -5.64 -0.61
CA TRP A 75 -8.24 -4.67 -0.75
C TRP A 75 -6.87 -5.27 -0.41
N LEU A 76 -6.80 -6.17 0.56
CA LEU A 76 -5.59 -6.96 0.86
C LEU A 76 -5.16 -7.79 -0.34
N GLN A 77 -6.11 -8.50 -0.98
CA GLN A 77 -5.82 -9.24 -2.21
C GLN A 77 -5.36 -8.31 -3.33
N THR A 78 -6.04 -7.18 -3.52
CA THR A 78 -5.65 -6.17 -4.52
C THR A 78 -4.23 -5.65 -4.27
N MET A 79 -3.87 -5.39 -3.01
CA MET A 79 -2.50 -4.98 -2.65
C MET A 79 -1.46 -6.04 -3.01
N SER A 80 -1.73 -7.31 -2.68
CA SER A 80 -0.84 -8.41 -3.05
C SER A 80 -0.69 -8.55 -4.57
N ASP A 81 -1.80 -8.50 -5.30
CA ASP A 81 -1.82 -8.59 -6.77
C ASP A 81 -1.06 -7.42 -7.42
N VAL A 82 -1.23 -6.20 -6.91
CA VAL A 82 -0.57 -4.98 -7.42
C VAL A 82 0.92 -4.95 -7.10
N LEU A 83 1.30 -5.41 -5.91
CA LEU A 83 2.70 -5.48 -5.49
C LEU A 83 3.45 -6.67 -6.12
N GLY A 84 2.73 -7.71 -6.55
CA GLY A 84 3.28 -8.94 -7.10
C GLY A 84 4.04 -9.78 -6.06
N VAL A 85 3.80 -9.55 -4.76
CA VAL A 85 4.43 -10.28 -3.66
C VAL A 85 3.40 -10.65 -2.59
N PRO A 86 3.68 -11.72 -1.80
CA PRO A 86 2.81 -12.05 -0.67
C PRO A 86 2.70 -10.89 0.33
N VAL A 87 1.48 -10.63 0.79
CA VAL A 87 1.19 -9.62 1.82
C VAL A 87 0.64 -10.32 3.06
N GLY A 88 1.42 -10.32 4.14
CA GLY A 88 1.00 -10.79 5.45
C GLY A 88 0.11 -9.74 6.14
N VAL A 89 -0.86 -10.19 6.90
CA VAL A 89 -1.73 -9.31 7.71
C VAL A 89 -1.29 -9.42 9.15
N SER A 90 -1.00 -8.28 9.79
CA SER A 90 -0.68 -8.27 11.22
C SER A 90 -1.85 -8.82 12.04
N ALA A 91 -1.55 -9.67 13.02
CA ALA A 91 -2.53 -10.14 14.00
C ALA A 91 -2.84 -9.09 15.07
N GLU A 92 -2.08 -8.01 15.11
CA GLU A 92 -2.18 -6.96 16.13
C GLU A 92 -3.15 -5.87 15.69
N GLU A 93 -4.06 -5.49 16.57
CA GLU A 93 -5.00 -4.37 16.27
C GLU A 93 -4.34 -3.00 16.38
N GLN A 94 -3.28 -2.87 17.21
CA GLN A 94 -2.64 -1.61 17.58
C GLN A 94 -1.13 -1.62 17.32
N ASP A 95 -0.71 -1.96 16.11
CA ASP A 95 0.72 -2.09 15.75
C ASP A 95 1.54 -0.85 16.05
N THR A 96 1.00 0.35 15.82
CA THR A 96 1.70 1.62 16.10
C THR A 96 1.97 1.78 17.59
N SER A 97 0.98 1.52 18.44
CA SER A 97 1.12 1.61 19.90
C SER A 97 2.07 0.54 20.41
N ARG A 98 1.98 -0.70 19.89
CA ARG A 98 2.89 -1.80 20.20
C ARG A 98 4.33 -1.44 19.82
N GLY A 99 4.57 -0.94 18.61
CA GLY A 99 5.90 -0.53 18.16
C GLY A 99 6.49 0.58 19.03
N THR A 100 5.69 1.57 19.41
CA THR A 100 6.11 2.64 20.31
C THR A 100 6.50 2.09 21.70
N ALA A 101 5.72 1.16 22.24
CA ALA A 101 6.02 0.52 23.53
C ALA A 101 7.34 -0.30 23.46
N ILE A 102 7.56 -1.05 22.38
CA ILE A 102 8.79 -1.81 22.15
C ILE A 102 10.00 -0.87 22.11
N LEU A 103 9.93 0.22 21.36
CA LEU A 103 11.00 1.21 21.32
C LEU A 103 11.30 1.82 22.69
N ALA A 104 10.28 2.17 23.46
CA ALA A 104 10.45 2.73 24.80
C ALA A 104 11.09 1.73 25.75
N LEU A 105 10.64 0.48 25.76
CA LEU A 105 11.19 -0.58 26.63
C LEU A 105 12.63 -0.94 26.25
N ASN A 106 12.96 -0.92 24.97
CA ASN A 106 14.33 -1.10 24.51
C ASN A 106 15.22 0.06 24.95
N ALA A 107 14.77 1.31 24.81
CA ALA A 107 15.50 2.50 25.26
C ALA A 107 15.73 2.52 26.79
N LEU A 108 14.83 1.95 27.56
CA LEU A 108 14.95 1.80 29.02
C LEU A 108 15.83 0.60 29.46
N GLY A 109 16.31 -0.20 28.50
CA GLY A 109 17.09 -1.40 28.79
C GLY A 109 16.29 -2.54 29.44
N VAL A 110 14.95 -2.49 29.32
CA VAL A 110 14.07 -3.55 29.83
C VAL A 110 14.01 -4.72 28.85
N TRP A 111 14.12 -4.43 27.54
CA TRP A 111 14.14 -5.42 26.47
C TRP A 111 15.41 -5.26 25.63
N ASP A 112 16.02 -6.39 25.29
CA ASP A 112 17.20 -6.43 24.42
C ASP A 112 16.80 -6.76 22.99
N GLY A 113 17.08 -5.82 22.08
CA GLY A 113 16.93 -6.00 20.66
C GLY A 113 15.48 -5.81 20.15
N LEU A 114 15.34 -5.06 19.07
CA LEU A 114 14.05 -4.82 18.40
C LEU A 114 13.61 -6.05 17.59
N ASP A 115 14.57 -6.83 17.10
CA ASP A 115 14.35 -7.97 16.20
C ASP A 115 13.68 -9.17 16.90
N THR A 116 13.68 -9.21 18.23
CA THR A 116 13.06 -10.29 19.01
C THR A 116 11.53 -10.19 19.08
N HIS A 117 10.97 -9.08 18.60
CA HIS A 117 9.55 -8.75 18.71
C HIS A 117 8.89 -8.63 17.34
N ALA A 118 9.15 -9.60 16.45
CA ALA A 118 8.54 -9.65 15.14
C ALA A 118 7.00 -9.56 15.22
N ALA A 119 6.38 -9.00 14.18
CA ALA A 119 4.94 -8.99 14.06
C ALA A 119 4.40 -10.42 13.88
N HIS A 120 3.31 -10.76 14.59
CA HIS A 120 2.59 -11.99 14.32
C HIS A 120 1.73 -11.81 13.07
N ILE A 121 1.82 -12.77 12.15
CA ILE A 121 1.02 -12.78 10.93
C ILE A 121 -0.21 -13.66 11.15
N ALA A 122 -1.40 -13.07 10.98
CA ALA A 122 -2.67 -13.78 11.11
C ALA A 122 -3.02 -14.54 9.83
N GLU A 123 -2.78 -13.91 8.68
CA GLU A 123 -3.14 -14.44 7.36
C GLU A 123 -2.15 -13.89 6.33
N THR A 124 -2.01 -14.58 5.19
CA THR A 124 -1.19 -14.11 4.06
C THR A 124 -2.00 -14.18 2.77
N TYR A 125 -1.95 -13.13 1.99
CA TYR A 125 -2.56 -13.02 0.68
C TYR A 125 -1.49 -13.22 -0.38
N GLU A 126 -1.62 -14.27 -1.18
CA GLU A 126 -0.71 -14.57 -2.28
C GLU A 126 -1.14 -13.80 -3.54
N PRO A 127 -0.20 -13.29 -4.36
CA PRO A 127 -0.54 -12.57 -5.58
C PRO A 127 -1.10 -13.51 -6.65
N ASN A 128 -2.13 -13.06 -7.35
CA ASN A 128 -2.62 -13.70 -8.56
C ASN A 128 -1.87 -13.12 -9.77
N HIS A 129 -1.07 -13.94 -10.45
CA HIS A 129 -0.20 -13.50 -11.55
C HIS A 129 -0.97 -12.89 -12.73
N GLU A 130 -2.13 -13.42 -13.10
CA GLU A 130 -2.93 -12.88 -14.20
C GLU A 130 -3.44 -11.46 -13.86
N ARG A 131 -3.86 -11.24 -12.61
CA ARG A 131 -4.26 -9.91 -12.13
C ARG A 131 -3.07 -8.97 -12.01
N SER A 132 -1.91 -9.46 -11.59
CA SER A 132 -0.69 -8.66 -11.49
C SER A 132 -0.29 -8.06 -12.85
N GLU A 133 -0.43 -8.81 -13.94
CA GLU A 133 -0.19 -8.30 -15.30
C GLU A 133 -1.16 -7.16 -15.65
N VAL A 134 -2.46 -7.33 -15.41
CA VAL A 134 -3.47 -6.28 -15.65
C VAL A 134 -3.19 -5.03 -14.80
N TYR A 135 -2.80 -5.22 -13.54
CA TYR A 135 -2.45 -4.10 -12.66
C TYR A 135 -1.13 -3.44 -13.06
N GLY A 136 -0.19 -4.17 -13.65
CA GLY A 136 1.02 -3.61 -14.25
C GLY A 136 0.70 -2.53 -15.28
N GLU A 137 -0.16 -2.85 -16.27
CA GLU A 137 -0.63 -1.88 -17.27
C GLU A 137 -1.39 -0.70 -16.64
N ALA A 138 -2.18 -0.96 -15.61
CA ALA A 138 -2.94 0.10 -14.92
C ALA A 138 -2.02 1.06 -14.15
N ARG A 139 -0.92 0.55 -13.58
CA ARG A 139 0.15 1.35 -12.96
C ARG A 139 0.84 2.26 -13.96
N GLU A 140 1.15 1.75 -15.15
CA GLU A 140 1.74 2.55 -16.24
C GLU A 140 0.81 3.69 -16.65
N ARG A 141 -0.49 3.42 -16.85
CA ARG A 141 -1.48 4.47 -17.12
C ARG A 141 -1.59 5.51 -16.01
N GLN A 142 -1.47 5.10 -14.74
CA GLN A 142 -1.44 6.05 -13.62
C GLN A 142 -0.18 6.91 -13.64
N ALA A 143 0.98 6.33 -13.96
CA ALA A 143 2.26 7.05 -14.04
C ALA A 143 2.23 8.08 -15.19
N GLU A 144 1.68 7.74 -16.35
CA GLU A 144 1.47 8.68 -17.45
C GLU A 144 0.56 9.85 -17.07
N LEU A 145 -0.57 9.53 -16.40
CA LEU A 145 -1.50 10.55 -15.92
C LEU A 145 -0.84 11.49 -14.91
N TYR A 146 -0.05 10.92 -14.01
CA TYR A 146 0.73 11.68 -13.03
C TYR A 146 1.73 12.62 -13.70
N SER A 147 2.54 12.09 -14.60
CA SER A 147 3.55 12.88 -15.34
C SER A 147 2.93 14.02 -16.15
N ARG A 148 1.76 13.78 -16.75
CA ARG A 148 1.05 14.78 -17.56
C ARG A 148 0.47 15.94 -16.74
N LEU A 149 0.10 15.71 -15.49
CA LEU A 149 -0.64 16.68 -14.67
C LEU A 149 0.19 17.30 -13.53
N LEU A 150 1.21 16.61 -13.04
CA LEU A 150 1.97 16.98 -11.85
C LEU A 150 3.50 16.92 -12.05
N GLY A 151 3.94 16.35 -13.18
CA GLY A 151 5.36 16.19 -13.55
C GLY A 151 5.99 17.43 -14.17
#